data_129f0741adc8d20d9faf6626786e2ccd
#
_entry.id   129f0741adc8d20d9faf6626786e2ccd
#
_cell.length_a   1.000
_cell.length_b   1.000
_cell.length_c   1.000
_cell.angle_alpha   90.00
_cell.angle_beta   90.00
_cell.angle_gamma   90.00
#
_symmetry.space_group_name_H-M   'P 1'
#
loop_
_entity.id
_entity.type
_entity.pdbx_description
1 polymer ?
#
loop_
_entity_poly.entity_id
_entity_poly.type
_entity_poly.pdbx_seq_one_letter_code
_entity_poly.pdbx_strand_id
1 'polypeptide(L)'
;FLDPVTENATIDNMVYELLLKSGKDLNSVIEQKEGYYLINGNELILMLESATQDVVNSVLAEHPDKVIALDRLFEGNDQLKTNTVLQMRDAGIEFKTI
;
A
#
# COMPACT_ATOMS: atom_id res chain seq x y z
N PHE A 1 1.58 -24.66 -4.68
CA PHE A 1 2.91 -24.78 -5.26
C PHE A 1 3.82 -23.60 -4.90
N LEU A 2 3.30 -22.65 -4.21
CA LEU A 2 4.05 -21.49 -3.78
C LEU A 2 4.68 -21.76 -2.43
N ASP A 3 5.99 -21.76 -2.37
CA ASP A 3 6.68 -21.82 -1.09
C ASP A 3 6.89 -20.39 -0.57
N PRO A 4 7.34 -20.23 0.70
CA PRO A 4 7.48 -18.91 1.29
C PRO A 4 8.44 -18.01 0.53
N VAL A 5 9.47 -18.55 -0.08
CA VAL A 5 10.42 -17.75 -0.86
C VAL A 5 9.75 -17.21 -2.11
N THR A 6 8.96 -18.04 -2.78
CA THR A 6 8.21 -17.62 -3.96
C THR A 6 7.19 -16.56 -3.60
N GLU A 7 6.56 -16.69 -2.43
CA GLU A 7 5.59 -15.72 -1.95
C GLU A 7 6.24 -14.34 -1.75
N ASN A 8 7.42 -14.31 -1.14
CA ASN A 8 8.15 -13.06 -0.97
C ASN A 8 8.55 -12.45 -2.31
N ALA A 9 9.00 -13.28 -3.25
CA ALA A 9 9.34 -12.81 -4.58
C ALA A 9 8.11 -12.24 -5.30
N THR A 10 6.94 -12.81 -5.06
CA THR A 10 5.70 -12.31 -5.64
C THR A 10 5.38 -10.91 -5.12
N ILE A 11 5.58 -10.66 -3.83
CA ILE A 11 5.37 -9.32 -3.27
C ILE A 11 6.33 -8.31 -3.88
N ASP A 12 7.61 -8.65 -3.99
CA ASP A 12 8.59 -7.78 -4.62
C ASP A 12 8.21 -7.47 -6.07
N ASN A 13 7.77 -8.48 -6.81
CA ASN A 13 7.34 -8.30 -8.19
C ASN A 13 6.12 -7.38 -8.27
N MET A 14 5.20 -7.47 -7.33
CA MET A 14 4.05 -6.59 -7.28
C MET A 14 4.45 -5.14 -7.02
N VAL A 15 5.43 -4.92 -6.16
CA VAL A 15 5.92 -3.56 -5.89
C VAL A 15 6.44 -2.95 -7.18
N TYR A 16 7.31 -3.65 -7.91
CA TYR A 16 7.85 -3.14 -9.16
C TYR A 16 6.78 -2.93 -10.21
N GLU A 17 5.85 -3.85 -10.34
CA GLU A 17 4.77 -3.72 -11.29
C GLU A 17 3.90 -2.50 -11.01
N LEU A 18 3.57 -2.28 -9.74
CA LEU A 18 2.77 -1.13 -9.34
C LEU A 18 3.52 0.18 -9.54
N LEU A 19 4.83 0.18 -9.32
CA LEU A 19 5.66 1.35 -9.61
C LEU A 19 5.55 1.75 -11.09
N LEU A 20 5.69 0.77 -11.97
CA LEU A 20 5.61 1.02 -13.41
C LEU A 20 4.22 1.50 -13.81
N LYS A 21 3.16 0.89 -13.26
CA LYS A 21 1.80 1.29 -13.55
C LYS A 21 1.46 2.68 -13.04
N SER A 22 2.12 3.10 -11.98
CA SER A 22 1.93 4.43 -11.39
C SER A 22 2.77 5.51 -12.04
N GLY A 23 3.53 5.17 -13.07
CA GLY A 23 4.38 6.12 -13.75
C GLY A 23 5.70 6.40 -13.04
N LYS A 24 6.04 5.58 -12.05
CA LYS A 24 7.32 5.68 -11.35
C LYS A 24 8.36 4.86 -12.09
N ASP A 25 9.62 5.21 -11.95
CA ASP A 25 10.65 4.45 -12.60
C ASP A 25 11.27 3.43 -11.62
N LEU A 26 12.04 2.50 -12.16
CA LEU A 26 12.64 1.44 -11.35
C LEU A 26 13.74 1.95 -10.42
N ASN A 27 14.20 3.17 -10.62
CA ASN A 27 15.18 3.80 -9.73
C ASN A 27 14.52 4.53 -8.56
N SER A 28 13.20 4.46 -8.44
CA SER A 28 12.49 5.05 -7.31
C SER A 28 13.00 4.47 -5.99
N VAL A 29 13.09 5.29 -4.99
CA VAL A 29 13.51 4.87 -3.66
C VAL A 29 12.35 4.13 -3.00
N ILE A 30 12.59 2.89 -2.60
CA ILE A 30 11.60 2.05 -1.92
C ILE A 30 12.05 1.87 -0.48
N GLU A 31 11.21 2.28 0.45
CA GLU A 31 11.48 2.11 1.88
C GLU A 31 10.42 1.21 2.49
N GLN A 32 10.83 0.08 3.03
CA GLN A 32 9.90 -0.85 3.66
C GLN A 32 9.65 -0.41 5.10
N LYS A 33 8.39 -0.18 5.42
CA LYS A 33 7.93 0.11 6.77
C LYS A 33 7.13 -1.07 7.29
N GLU A 34 6.76 -1.01 8.54
CA GLU A 34 5.94 -2.06 9.15
C GLU A 34 4.54 -2.04 8.55
N GLY A 35 4.28 -2.99 7.66
CA GLY A 35 2.98 -3.18 7.04
C GLY A 35 2.77 -2.44 5.73
N TYR A 36 3.71 -1.62 5.28
CA TYR A 36 3.55 -0.87 4.03
C TYR A 36 4.91 -0.46 3.45
N TYR A 37 4.89 0.02 2.21
CA TYR A 37 6.09 0.46 1.50
C TYR A 37 5.95 1.92 1.12
N LEU A 38 6.98 2.72 1.40
CA LEU A 38 7.06 4.12 0.97
C LEU A 38 7.85 4.20 -0.33
N ILE A 39 7.31 4.90 -1.31
CA ILE A 39 7.95 5.09 -2.60
C ILE A 39 8.32 6.56 -2.74
N ASN A 40 9.60 6.84 -2.89
CA ASN A 40 10.12 8.22 -2.99
C ASN A 40 9.68 9.07 -1.81
N GLY A 41 9.81 8.53 -0.59
CA GLY A 41 9.31 9.18 0.59
C GLY A 41 7.81 9.01 0.70
N ASN A 42 7.07 10.10 0.77
CA ASN A 42 5.62 10.04 0.91
C ASN A 42 4.88 10.33 -0.40
N GLU A 43 5.50 10.07 -1.53
CA GLU A 43 4.86 10.28 -2.82
C GLU A 43 3.81 9.20 -3.11
N LEU A 44 4.13 7.96 -2.77
CA LEU A 44 3.25 6.82 -2.98
C LEU A 44 3.46 5.82 -1.85
N ILE A 45 2.38 5.26 -1.35
CA ILE A 45 2.44 4.17 -0.37
C ILE A 45 1.73 2.96 -0.94
N LEU A 46 2.36 1.80 -0.77
CA LEU A 46 1.79 0.51 -1.17
C LEU A 46 1.49 -0.32 0.07
N MET A 47 0.23 -0.72 0.25
CA MET A 47 -0.20 -1.59 1.34
C MET A 47 -0.42 -2.98 0.76
N LEU A 48 0.60 -3.82 0.84
CA LEU A 48 0.59 -5.13 0.19
C LEU A 48 0.61 -6.30 1.17
N GLU A 49 0.94 -6.07 2.43
CA GLU A 49 1.09 -7.15 3.41
C GLU A 49 -0.07 -7.25 4.38
N SER A 50 -0.52 -6.12 4.89
CA SER A 50 -1.60 -6.11 5.87
C SER A 50 -2.34 -4.79 5.84
N ALA A 51 -3.59 -4.85 6.29
CA ALA A 51 -4.41 -3.65 6.46
C ALA A 51 -5.06 -3.74 7.84
N THR A 52 -4.52 -3.00 8.78
CA THR A 52 -5.08 -2.88 10.12
C THR A 52 -5.25 -1.40 10.43
N GLN A 53 -6.02 -1.09 11.48
CA GLN A 53 -6.19 0.32 11.85
C GLN A 53 -4.84 0.96 12.20
N ASP A 54 -3.94 0.21 12.84
CA ASP A 54 -2.61 0.71 13.17
C ASP A 54 -1.81 1.06 11.91
N VAL A 55 -1.84 0.20 10.90
CA VAL A 55 -1.18 0.46 9.63
C VAL A 55 -1.80 1.66 8.94
N VAL A 56 -3.13 1.74 8.92
CA VAL A 56 -3.84 2.87 8.32
C VAL A 56 -3.45 4.17 9.01
N ASN A 57 -3.39 4.17 10.33
CA ASN A 57 -2.98 5.36 11.10
C ASN A 57 -1.56 5.78 10.76
N SER A 58 -0.66 4.82 10.61
CA SER A 58 0.74 5.11 10.24
C SER A 58 0.82 5.69 8.83
N VAL A 59 0.05 5.14 7.89
CA VAL A 59 -0.01 5.63 6.53
C VAL A 59 -0.54 7.06 6.50
N LEU A 60 -1.61 7.33 7.25
CA LEU A 60 -2.16 8.68 7.33
C LEU A 60 -1.14 9.69 7.89
N ALA A 61 -0.35 9.26 8.88
CA ALA A 61 0.67 10.12 9.47
C ALA A 61 1.79 10.48 8.49
N GLU A 62 2.01 9.67 7.47
CA GLU A 62 3.01 9.96 6.44
C GLU A 62 2.54 11.02 5.45
N HIS A 63 1.25 11.27 5.37
CA HIS A 63 0.64 12.22 4.44
C HIS A 63 1.07 11.98 2.99
N PRO A 64 0.87 10.77 2.46
CA PRO A 64 1.25 10.49 1.08
C PRO A 64 0.32 11.17 0.09
N ASP A 65 0.79 11.32 -1.14
CA ASP A 65 -0.07 11.81 -2.22
C ASP A 65 -1.07 10.75 -2.67
N LYS A 66 -0.62 9.48 -2.66
CA LYS A 66 -1.44 8.37 -3.15
C LYS A 66 -1.14 7.11 -2.36
N VAL A 67 -2.16 6.30 -2.15
CA VAL A 67 -2.04 4.98 -1.52
C VAL A 67 -2.69 3.95 -2.42
N ILE A 68 -1.98 2.86 -2.68
CA ILE A 68 -2.52 1.70 -3.38
C ILE A 68 -2.48 0.53 -2.42
N ALA A 69 -3.61 -0.13 -2.23
CA ALA A 69 -3.74 -1.26 -1.34
C ALA A 69 -4.34 -2.46 -2.06
N LEU A 70 -3.98 -3.66 -1.62
CA LEU A 70 -4.63 -4.85 -2.13
C LEU A 70 -6.01 -4.99 -1.50
N ASP A 71 -7.03 -5.13 -2.34
CA ASP A 71 -8.41 -5.28 -1.86
C ASP A 71 -8.55 -6.49 -0.94
N ARG A 72 -7.82 -7.55 -1.19
CA ARG A 72 -7.86 -8.77 -0.37
C ARG A 72 -7.47 -8.54 1.09
N LEU A 73 -6.72 -7.47 1.37
CA LEU A 73 -6.32 -7.16 2.74
C LEU A 73 -7.50 -6.76 3.60
N PHE A 74 -8.57 -6.29 2.98
CA PHE A 74 -9.81 -5.89 3.67
C PHE A 74 -10.87 -6.98 3.63
N GLU A 75 -10.54 -8.13 3.08
CA GLU A 75 -11.49 -9.23 2.95
C GLU A 75 -11.97 -9.66 4.32
N GLY A 76 -13.28 -9.74 4.50
CA GLY A 76 -13.88 -10.04 5.78
C GLY A 76 -13.94 -8.86 6.74
N ASN A 77 -13.52 -7.66 6.33
CA ASN A 77 -13.54 -6.48 7.17
C ASN A 77 -13.95 -5.24 6.37
N ASP A 78 -15.19 -5.23 5.93
CA ASP A 78 -15.73 -4.14 5.12
C ASP A 78 -15.75 -2.82 5.87
N GLN A 79 -15.95 -2.87 7.19
CA GLN A 79 -15.97 -1.66 8.00
C GLN A 79 -14.60 -0.97 7.98
N LEU A 80 -13.53 -1.74 8.10
CA LEU A 80 -12.18 -1.19 8.02
C LEU A 80 -11.93 -0.56 6.65
N LYS A 81 -12.35 -1.23 5.59
CA LYS A 81 -12.19 -0.70 4.24
C LYS A 81 -12.93 0.62 4.09
N THR A 82 -14.18 0.69 4.51
CA THR A 82 -14.98 1.91 4.42
C THR A 82 -14.33 3.04 5.22
N ASN A 83 -13.92 2.75 6.45
CA ASN A 83 -13.28 3.74 7.30
C ASN A 83 -11.97 4.23 6.67
N THR A 84 -11.19 3.33 6.09
CA THR A 84 -9.93 3.69 5.45
C THR A 84 -10.17 4.63 4.27
N VAL A 85 -11.13 4.31 3.42
CA VAL A 85 -11.46 5.15 2.26
C VAL A 85 -11.87 6.54 2.73
N LEU A 86 -12.71 6.63 3.75
CA LEU A 86 -13.18 7.92 4.26
C LEU A 86 -12.05 8.72 4.89
N GLN A 87 -11.19 8.07 5.67
CA GLN A 87 -10.05 8.74 6.31
C GLN A 87 -9.06 9.27 5.29
N MET A 88 -8.79 8.49 4.24
CA MET A 88 -7.88 8.90 3.18
C MET A 88 -8.46 10.10 2.43
N ARG A 89 -9.74 10.06 2.11
CA ARG A 89 -10.39 11.16 1.42
C ARG A 89 -10.38 12.43 2.24
N ASP A 90 -10.66 12.32 3.55
CA ASP A 90 -10.66 13.49 4.44
C ASP A 90 -9.27 14.09 4.57
N ALA A 91 -8.23 13.28 4.44
CA ALA A 91 -6.85 13.74 4.50
C ALA A 91 -6.32 14.26 3.15
N GLY A 92 -7.15 14.20 2.09
CA GLY A 92 -6.72 14.63 0.77
C GLY A 92 -5.82 13.64 0.06
N ILE A 93 -5.86 12.37 0.46
CA ILE A 93 -5.02 11.31 -0.11
C ILE A 93 -5.83 10.53 -1.14
N GLU A 94 -5.24 10.32 -2.32
CA GLU A 94 -5.86 9.45 -3.30
C GLU A 94 -5.66 8.00 -2.89
N PHE A 95 -6.75 7.28 -2.67
CA PHE A 95 -6.71 5.88 -2.23
C PHE A 95 -7.35 4.99 -3.28
N LYS A 96 -6.61 3.94 -3.64
CA LYS A 96 -7.07 2.99 -4.66
C LYS A 96 -6.81 1.56 -4.18
N THR A 97 -7.76 0.66 -4.44
CA THR A 97 -7.58 -0.77 -4.19
C THR A 97 -7.48 -1.53 -5.50
N ILE A 98 -6.71 -2.59 -5.48
CA ILE A 98 -6.54 -3.46 -6.65
C ILE A 98 -6.70 -4.93 -6.29
#